data_3f92191556b1b54ce0a98ddbfa2ab1fc
#
_entry.id   3f92191556b1b54ce0a98ddbfa2ab1fc
#
_cell.length_a   1.000
_cell.length_b   1.000
_cell.length_c   1.000
_cell.angle_alpha   90.00
_cell.angle_beta   90.00
_cell.angle_gamma   90.00
#
_symmetry.space_group_name_H-M   'P 1'
#
loop_
_entity.id
_entity.type
_entity.pdbx_description
1 polymer ?
#
loop_
_entity_poly.entity_id
_entity_poly.type
_entity_poly.pdbx_seq_one_letter_code
_entity_poly.pdbx_strand_id
1 'polypeptide(L)'
;HSFPTRRSSDLLAIWFFYKSAQHSGEGKTFGQIWNALIKVCSNGRLLILILIITGFWMVQHQLYATMPKYVLRLAGEGASPSWYANVNPLVVVLTVNLVTRMMRKRTALTSMTVGMFIMPVSALCMASGNMLDTNSLILGMHPVAFMMVVGIVFQGLAETFISPRFLEYFSLQAPKGEEGLRSEEHT
;
A
#
# COMPACT_ATOMS: atom_id res chain seq x y z
N HIS A 1 8.99 34.10 -12.02
CA HIS A 1 8.81 32.72 -11.56
C HIS A 1 7.52 32.15 -12.10
N SER A 2 7.60 31.55 -13.28
CA SER A 2 6.51 30.91 -13.99
C SER A 2 6.45 29.42 -13.59
N PHE A 3 5.43 29.06 -12.82
CA PHE A 3 4.93 27.70 -12.64
C PHE A 3 3.52 27.65 -13.23
N PRO A 4 3.05 26.55 -13.69
CA PRO A 4 3.45 25.55 -14.66
C PRO A 4 2.35 25.28 -15.70
N THR A 5 2.72 25.29 -16.92
CA THR A 5 1.86 24.91 -18.07
C THR A 5 1.73 23.38 -18.26
N ARG A 6 2.42 22.55 -17.46
CA ARG A 6 2.37 21.08 -17.61
C ARG A 6 1.03 20.45 -17.20
N ARG A 7 0.40 20.93 -16.14
CA ARG A 7 -0.87 20.31 -15.65
C ARG A 7 -2.06 20.45 -16.59
N SER A 8 -2.13 21.56 -17.32
CA SER A 8 -3.21 21.80 -18.29
C SER A 8 -3.05 20.97 -19.56
N SER A 9 -1.81 20.73 -20.03
CA SER A 9 -1.55 19.86 -21.18
C SER A 9 -1.87 18.40 -20.91
N ASP A 10 -1.59 17.91 -19.69
CA ASP A 10 -1.89 16.54 -19.30
C ASP A 10 -3.40 16.30 -19.20
N LEU A 11 -4.16 17.27 -18.67
CA LEU A 11 -5.62 17.21 -18.64
C LEU A 11 -6.23 17.28 -20.04
N LEU A 12 -5.67 18.09 -20.93
CA LEU A 12 -6.12 18.14 -22.32
C LEU A 12 -5.78 16.84 -23.08
N ALA A 13 -4.59 16.27 -22.84
CA ALA A 13 -4.23 14.97 -23.41
C ALA A 13 -5.16 13.87 -22.94
N ILE A 14 -5.46 13.80 -21.63
CA ILE A 14 -6.42 12.86 -21.08
C ILE A 14 -7.80 13.09 -21.68
N TRP A 15 -8.26 14.33 -21.81
CA TRP A 15 -9.56 14.64 -22.40
C TRP A 15 -9.66 14.26 -23.89
N PHE A 16 -8.59 14.43 -24.67
CA PHE A 16 -8.55 14.09 -26.09
C PHE A 16 -8.37 12.58 -26.35
N PHE A 17 -7.55 11.90 -25.55
CA PHE A 17 -7.19 10.51 -25.78
C PHE A 17 -8.02 9.53 -24.94
N TYR A 18 -8.64 9.98 -23.85
CA TYR A 18 -9.53 9.16 -23.06
C TYR A 18 -10.91 9.09 -23.74
N LYS A 19 -11.04 8.21 -24.70
CA LYS A 19 -12.37 7.72 -25.08
C LYS A 19 -12.88 6.91 -23.90
N SER A 20 -13.74 7.55 -23.11
CA SER A 20 -14.57 6.87 -22.14
C SER A 20 -15.24 5.72 -22.86
N ALA A 21 -14.84 4.48 -22.57
CA ALA A 21 -15.68 3.36 -22.87
C ALA A 21 -17.00 3.66 -22.16
N GLN A 22 -18.03 3.98 -22.93
CA GLN A 22 -19.37 4.10 -22.40
C GLN A 22 -19.75 2.73 -21.83
N HIS A 23 -19.39 2.52 -20.57
CA HIS A 23 -20.07 1.52 -19.78
C HIS A 23 -21.49 2.02 -19.68
N SER A 24 -22.39 1.39 -20.39
CA SER A 24 -23.83 1.45 -20.20
C SER A 24 -24.19 0.76 -18.87
N GLY A 25 -23.54 1.18 -17.80
CA GLY A 25 -23.97 0.91 -16.44
C GLY A 25 -25.07 1.88 -16.13
N GLU A 26 -26.30 1.40 -16.02
CA GLU A 26 -27.38 2.17 -15.40
C GLU A 26 -26.84 2.71 -14.09
N GLY A 27 -26.80 4.06 -13.96
CA GLY A 27 -26.27 4.72 -12.76
C GLY A 27 -27.03 4.18 -11.56
N LYS A 28 -26.33 3.54 -10.63
CA LYS A 28 -26.95 2.98 -9.43
C LYS A 28 -27.65 4.12 -8.67
N THR A 29 -28.92 3.94 -8.39
CA THR A 29 -29.70 4.89 -7.58
C THR A 29 -29.10 4.94 -6.18
N PHE A 30 -29.12 6.11 -5.54
CA PHE A 30 -28.61 6.31 -4.17
C PHE A 30 -29.13 5.25 -3.19
N GLY A 31 -30.40 4.84 -3.32
CA GLY A 31 -30.97 3.74 -2.54
C GLY A 31 -30.30 2.39 -2.75
N GLN A 32 -29.88 2.07 -3.97
CA GLN A 32 -29.15 0.83 -4.28
C GLN A 32 -27.75 0.85 -3.65
N ILE A 33 -27.06 2.00 -3.69
CA ILE A 33 -25.75 2.18 -3.04
C ILE A 33 -25.91 2.04 -1.53
N TRP A 34 -26.95 2.63 -0.93
CA TRP A 34 -27.22 2.55 0.49
C TRP A 34 -27.53 1.12 0.94
N ASN A 35 -28.35 0.39 0.20
CA ASN A 35 -28.64 -1.00 0.47
C ASN A 35 -27.40 -1.90 0.33
N ALA A 36 -26.53 -1.64 -0.63
CA ALA A 36 -25.25 -2.35 -0.78
C ALA A 36 -24.34 -2.09 0.42
N LEU A 37 -24.26 -0.85 0.91
CA LEU A 37 -23.50 -0.51 2.12
C LEU A 37 -24.05 -1.23 3.36
N ILE A 38 -25.35 -1.25 3.58
CA ILE A 38 -25.98 -1.98 4.69
C ILE A 38 -25.66 -3.46 4.59
N LYS A 39 -25.70 -4.05 3.39
CA LYS A 39 -25.37 -5.47 3.17
C LYS A 39 -23.90 -5.78 3.49
N VAL A 40 -22.97 -4.90 3.13
CA VAL A 40 -21.56 -5.01 3.50
C VAL A 40 -21.39 -4.92 5.02
N CYS A 41 -22.02 -3.95 5.66
CA CYS A 41 -22.00 -3.79 7.13
C CYS A 41 -22.64 -4.94 7.90
N SER A 42 -23.60 -5.64 7.29
CA SER A 42 -24.25 -6.81 7.88
C SER A 42 -23.38 -8.08 7.80
N ASN A 43 -22.36 -8.10 6.94
CA ASN A 43 -21.44 -9.22 6.83
C ASN A 43 -20.27 -9.05 7.81
N GLY A 44 -20.39 -9.59 9.02
CA GLY A 44 -19.38 -9.43 10.07
C GLY A 44 -17.99 -9.92 9.69
N ARG A 45 -17.85 -10.96 8.86
CA ARG A 45 -16.55 -11.45 8.38
C ARG A 45 -15.87 -10.41 7.47
N LEU A 46 -16.65 -9.81 6.57
CA LEU A 46 -16.16 -8.79 5.66
C LEU A 46 -15.79 -7.52 6.43
N LEU A 47 -16.59 -7.15 7.43
CA LEU A 47 -16.33 -5.98 8.28
C LEU A 47 -15.04 -6.13 9.08
N ILE A 48 -14.81 -7.29 9.70
CA ILE A 48 -13.57 -7.59 10.43
C ILE A 48 -12.37 -7.53 9.49
N LEU A 49 -12.48 -8.08 8.28
CA LEU A 49 -11.40 -8.02 7.31
C LEU A 49 -11.10 -6.58 6.87
N ILE A 50 -12.11 -5.77 6.61
CA ILE A 50 -11.95 -4.34 6.30
C ILE A 50 -11.23 -3.63 7.45
N LEU A 51 -11.60 -3.89 8.70
CA LEU A 51 -10.99 -3.32 9.89
C LEU A 51 -9.50 -3.68 10.00
N ILE A 52 -9.16 -4.95 9.81
CA ILE A 52 -7.77 -5.43 9.84
C ILE A 52 -6.95 -4.75 8.75
N ILE A 53 -7.47 -4.68 7.53
CA ILE A 53 -6.75 -4.05 6.41
C ILE A 53 -6.65 -2.54 6.59
N THR A 54 -7.67 -1.90 7.13
CA THR A 54 -7.61 -0.48 7.47
C THR A 54 -6.50 -0.23 8.49
N GLY A 55 -6.38 -1.09 9.52
CA GLY A 55 -5.27 -1.03 10.47
C GLY A 55 -3.90 -1.19 9.81
N PHE A 56 -3.77 -2.13 8.87
CA PHE A 56 -2.54 -2.29 8.08
C PHE A 56 -2.19 -1.00 7.31
N TRP A 57 -3.13 -0.44 6.55
CA TRP A 57 -2.89 0.77 5.78
C TRP A 57 -2.60 1.99 6.67
N MET A 58 -3.22 2.05 7.84
CA MET A 58 -2.96 3.10 8.82
C MET A 58 -1.50 3.06 9.30
N VAL A 59 -0.96 1.87 9.60
CA VAL A 59 0.46 1.69 9.94
C VAL A 59 1.36 2.00 8.75
N GLN A 60 1.00 1.53 7.55
CA GLN A 60 1.75 1.79 6.32
C GLN A 60 1.89 3.30 6.03
N HIS A 61 0.85 4.07 6.22
CA HIS A 61 0.87 5.52 6.00
C HIS A 61 1.76 6.28 7.01
N GLN A 62 2.03 5.72 8.20
CA GLN A 62 2.95 6.31 9.17
C GLN A 62 4.39 6.39 8.62
N LEU A 63 4.75 5.52 7.65
CA LEU A 63 6.03 5.61 6.95
C LEU A 63 6.25 6.99 6.32
N TYR A 64 5.20 7.58 5.75
CA TYR A 64 5.31 8.88 5.08
C TYR A 64 5.00 10.08 5.99
N ALA A 65 4.24 9.88 7.06
CA ALA A 65 3.79 10.94 7.96
C ALA A 65 4.73 11.15 9.15
N THR A 66 5.11 10.09 9.82
CA THR A 66 5.82 10.15 11.11
C THR A 66 7.32 9.88 10.98
N MET A 67 7.69 8.92 10.13
CA MET A 67 9.07 8.49 9.98
C MET A 67 10.04 9.59 9.55
N PRO A 68 9.72 10.46 8.57
CA PRO A 68 10.63 11.54 8.19
C PRO A 68 10.97 12.46 9.35
N LYS A 69 9.98 12.79 10.16
CA LYS A 69 10.16 13.65 11.34
C LYS A 69 11.00 12.97 12.42
N TYR A 70 10.81 11.67 12.60
CA TYR A 70 11.57 10.88 13.57
C TYR A 70 13.06 10.80 13.19
N VAL A 71 13.36 10.52 11.92
CA VAL A 71 14.74 10.49 11.41
C VAL A 71 15.43 11.84 11.60
N LEU A 72 14.79 12.93 11.21
CA LEU A 72 15.35 14.27 11.34
C LEU A 72 15.67 14.62 12.80
N ARG A 73 14.84 14.18 13.75
CA ARG A 73 15.07 14.44 15.17
C ARG A 73 16.26 13.69 15.76
N LEU A 74 16.53 12.46 15.28
CA LEU A 74 17.56 11.59 15.85
C LEU A 74 18.88 11.62 15.07
N ALA A 75 18.81 11.68 13.75
CA ALA A 75 19.97 11.66 12.86
C ALA A 75 20.40 13.06 12.38
N GLY A 76 19.61 14.10 12.69
CA GLY A 76 19.88 15.49 12.32
C GLY A 76 19.47 15.82 10.88
N GLU A 77 19.66 17.10 10.51
CA GLU A 77 19.24 17.66 9.23
C GLU A 77 20.03 17.09 8.02
N GLY A 78 21.17 16.48 8.25
CA GLY A 78 21.94 15.78 7.20
C GLY A 78 21.31 14.49 6.72
N ALA A 79 20.31 13.96 7.42
CA ALA A 79 19.55 12.81 6.98
C ALA A 79 18.58 13.19 5.84
N SER A 80 18.42 12.29 4.87
CA SER A 80 17.54 12.49 3.72
C SER A 80 16.33 11.57 3.80
N PRO A 81 15.32 11.85 4.66
CA PRO A 81 14.21 10.94 4.92
C PRO A 81 13.34 10.67 3.69
N SER A 82 13.24 11.62 2.76
CA SER A 82 12.55 11.43 1.48
C SER A 82 13.20 10.35 0.61
N TRP A 83 14.53 10.19 0.69
CA TRP A 83 15.22 9.12 0.00
C TRP A 83 14.87 7.75 0.61
N TYR A 84 14.83 7.67 1.95
CA TYR A 84 14.49 6.41 2.65
C TYR A 84 13.06 5.95 2.32
N ALA A 85 12.12 6.88 2.24
CA ALA A 85 10.73 6.57 1.86
C ALA A 85 10.63 5.94 0.46
N ASN A 86 11.52 6.30 -0.47
CA ASN A 86 11.55 5.73 -1.82
C ASN A 86 12.03 4.26 -1.85
N VAL A 87 12.63 3.75 -0.79
CA VAL A 87 13.02 2.34 -0.67
C VAL A 87 11.79 1.44 -0.70
N ASN A 88 10.66 1.87 -0.10
CA ASN A 88 9.43 1.07 -0.08
C ASN A 88 8.91 0.75 -1.50
N PRO A 89 8.61 1.72 -2.39
CA PRO A 89 8.13 1.42 -3.74
C PRO A 89 9.17 0.65 -4.56
N LEU A 90 10.46 0.89 -4.35
CA LEU A 90 11.52 0.12 -5.01
C LEU A 90 11.43 -1.37 -4.65
N VAL A 91 11.32 -1.70 -3.37
CA VAL A 91 11.16 -3.08 -2.89
C VAL A 91 9.90 -3.71 -3.47
N VAL A 92 8.77 -2.99 -3.46
CA VAL A 92 7.51 -3.47 -4.03
C VAL A 92 7.68 -3.83 -5.51
N VAL A 93 8.25 -2.94 -6.32
CA VAL A 93 8.47 -3.19 -7.76
C VAL A 93 9.38 -4.39 -8.00
N LEU A 94 10.46 -4.52 -7.25
CA LEU A 94 11.41 -5.63 -7.40
C LEU A 94 10.83 -6.98 -6.95
N THR A 95 9.99 -6.98 -5.93
CA THR A 95 9.52 -8.23 -5.30
C THR A 95 8.13 -8.68 -5.75
N VAL A 96 7.30 -7.81 -6.33
CA VAL A 96 5.90 -8.12 -6.67
C VAL A 96 5.79 -9.35 -7.60
N ASN A 97 6.62 -9.45 -8.62
CA ASN A 97 6.59 -10.59 -9.54
C ASN A 97 7.00 -11.90 -8.86
N LEU A 98 8.02 -11.85 -7.97
CA LEU A 98 8.51 -13.00 -7.23
C LEU A 98 7.44 -13.49 -6.25
N VAL A 99 6.88 -12.57 -5.45
CA VAL A 99 5.84 -12.88 -4.46
C VAL A 99 4.58 -13.40 -5.14
N THR A 100 4.16 -12.79 -6.24
CA THR A 100 2.99 -13.24 -7.02
C THR A 100 3.18 -14.66 -7.54
N ARG A 101 4.36 -14.99 -8.08
CA ARG A 101 4.67 -16.36 -8.53
C ARG A 101 4.67 -17.36 -7.38
N MET A 102 5.26 -16.98 -6.24
CA MET A 102 5.37 -17.83 -5.05
C MET A 102 3.98 -18.11 -4.43
N MET A 103 3.11 -17.08 -4.42
CA MET A 103 1.76 -17.17 -3.85
C MET A 103 0.69 -17.61 -4.84
N ARG A 104 1.04 -17.89 -6.10
CA ARG A 104 0.07 -18.26 -7.16
C ARG A 104 -0.78 -19.49 -6.79
N LYS A 105 -0.21 -20.45 -6.05
CA LYS A 105 -0.90 -21.68 -5.63
C LYS A 105 -1.54 -21.57 -4.25
N ARG A 106 -1.47 -20.41 -3.60
CA ARG A 106 -2.00 -20.18 -2.25
C ARG A 106 -3.23 -19.28 -2.32
N THR A 107 -4.08 -19.40 -1.31
CA THR A 107 -5.28 -18.54 -1.22
C THR A 107 -4.89 -17.08 -0.94
N ALA A 108 -5.73 -16.15 -1.38
CA ALA A 108 -5.52 -14.72 -1.12
C ALA A 108 -5.36 -14.44 0.38
N LEU A 109 -6.18 -15.06 1.23
CA LEU A 109 -6.08 -14.94 2.69
C LEU A 109 -4.72 -15.40 3.24
N THR A 110 -4.17 -16.51 2.73
CA THR A 110 -2.84 -16.99 3.16
C THR A 110 -1.76 -15.95 2.84
N SER A 111 -1.78 -15.38 1.64
CA SER A 111 -0.82 -14.33 1.26
C SER A 111 -0.94 -13.11 2.17
N MET A 112 -2.16 -12.63 2.40
CA MET A 112 -2.41 -11.49 3.28
C MET A 112 -1.95 -11.75 4.72
N THR A 113 -2.20 -12.96 5.24
CA THR A 113 -1.74 -13.37 6.58
C THR A 113 -0.21 -13.33 6.69
N VAL A 114 0.51 -13.83 5.68
CA VAL A 114 1.99 -13.76 5.64
C VAL A 114 2.45 -12.29 5.70
N GLY A 115 1.87 -11.43 4.88
CA GLY A 115 2.20 -9.99 4.91
C GLY A 115 1.92 -9.35 6.27
N MET A 116 0.80 -9.71 6.93
CA MET A 116 0.48 -9.22 8.27
C MET A 116 1.51 -9.65 9.32
N PHE A 117 2.11 -10.84 9.20
CA PHE A 117 3.19 -11.27 10.11
C PHE A 117 4.54 -10.61 9.82
N ILE A 118 4.79 -10.17 8.58
CA ILE A 118 6.02 -9.44 8.23
C ILE A 118 5.99 -8.01 8.81
N MET A 119 4.81 -7.39 8.93
CA MET A 119 4.69 -6.00 9.40
C MET A 119 5.26 -5.77 10.82
N PRO A 120 4.97 -6.60 11.85
CA PRO A 120 5.61 -6.48 13.16
C PRO A 120 7.14 -6.61 13.11
N VAL A 121 7.68 -7.46 12.22
CA VAL A 121 9.13 -7.59 12.04
C VAL A 121 9.73 -6.26 11.56
N SER A 122 9.07 -5.60 10.60
CA SER A 122 9.45 -4.26 10.16
C SER A 122 9.52 -3.28 11.35
N ALA A 123 8.47 -3.23 12.17
CA ALA A 123 8.41 -2.34 13.33
C ALA A 123 9.52 -2.64 14.37
N LEU A 124 9.78 -3.92 14.62
CA LEU A 124 10.87 -4.34 15.51
C LEU A 124 12.24 -3.94 14.97
N CYS A 125 12.49 -4.10 13.67
CA CYS A 125 13.74 -3.63 13.04
C CYS A 125 13.91 -2.12 13.21
N MET A 126 12.86 -1.33 12.97
CA MET A 126 12.94 0.12 13.15
C MET A 126 13.18 0.51 14.61
N ALA A 127 12.53 -0.15 15.56
CA ALA A 127 12.69 0.11 16.98
C ALA A 127 14.09 -0.26 17.50
N SER A 128 14.69 -1.32 16.95
CA SER A 128 16.02 -1.79 17.34
C SER A 128 17.14 -0.79 17.03
N GLY A 129 16.91 0.13 16.11
CA GLY A 129 17.86 1.23 15.82
C GLY A 129 18.19 2.09 17.05
N ASN A 130 17.26 2.20 17.99
CA ASN A 130 17.49 2.94 19.23
C ASN A 130 18.37 2.20 20.26
N MET A 131 18.60 0.91 20.06
CA MET A 131 19.44 0.08 20.94
C MET A 131 20.89 0.02 20.47
N LEU A 132 21.16 0.55 19.26
CA LEU A 132 22.51 0.57 18.70
C LEU A 132 23.28 1.79 19.19
N ASP A 133 24.62 1.64 19.27
CA ASP A 133 25.49 2.77 19.65
C ASP A 133 25.43 3.86 18.58
N THR A 134 24.99 5.03 19.00
CA THR A 134 24.81 6.20 18.14
C THR A 134 26.14 6.80 17.64
N ASN A 135 27.27 6.45 18.27
CA ASN A 135 28.60 6.93 17.88
C ASN A 135 29.18 6.15 16.70
N SER A 136 28.61 4.99 16.35
CA SER A 136 29.09 4.15 15.24
C SER A 136 28.24 4.38 13.99
N LEU A 137 28.87 4.76 12.88
CA LEU A 137 28.20 4.85 11.59
C LEU A 137 28.15 3.46 10.95
N ILE A 138 26.95 3.03 10.51
CA ILE A 138 26.74 1.78 9.77
C ILE A 138 26.60 2.13 8.30
N LEU A 139 27.51 1.69 7.45
CA LEU A 139 27.56 2.06 6.02
C LEU A 139 27.52 3.59 5.77
N GLY A 140 28.13 4.38 6.67
CA GLY A 140 28.10 5.84 6.56
C GLY A 140 26.79 6.52 7.00
N MET A 141 25.85 5.75 7.53
CA MET A 141 24.55 6.23 8.01
C MET A 141 24.47 6.13 9.54
N HIS A 142 23.68 7.03 10.13
CA HIS A 142 23.33 6.92 11.54
C HIS A 142 22.59 5.58 11.80
N PRO A 143 22.88 4.84 12.88
CA PRO A 143 22.32 3.51 13.14
C PRO A 143 20.79 3.46 13.08
N VAL A 144 20.12 4.49 13.63
CA VAL A 144 18.66 4.63 13.56
C VAL A 144 18.18 4.72 12.12
N ALA A 145 18.86 5.52 11.27
CA ALA A 145 18.51 5.67 9.87
C ALA A 145 18.73 4.34 9.08
N PHE A 146 19.81 3.63 9.37
CA PHE A 146 20.09 2.33 8.77
C PHE A 146 19.02 1.29 9.12
N MET A 147 18.71 1.12 10.41
CA MET A 147 17.69 0.17 10.85
C MET A 147 16.29 0.56 10.37
N MET A 148 16.05 1.83 10.14
CA MET A 148 14.83 2.31 9.51
C MET A 148 14.73 1.86 8.06
N VAL A 149 15.80 1.98 7.27
CA VAL A 149 15.84 1.47 5.89
C VAL A 149 15.59 -0.03 5.87
N VAL A 150 16.20 -0.81 6.76
CA VAL A 150 15.95 -2.26 6.90
C VAL A 150 14.47 -2.53 7.20
N GLY A 151 13.88 -1.80 8.13
CA GLY A 151 12.46 -1.93 8.44
C GLY A 151 11.55 -1.57 7.26
N ILE A 152 11.90 -0.53 6.49
CA ILE A 152 11.17 -0.15 5.26
C ILE A 152 11.21 -1.26 4.21
N VAL A 153 12.32 -1.98 4.07
CA VAL A 153 12.42 -3.16 3.19
C VAL A 153 11.40 -4.23 3.59
N PHE A 154 11.32 -4.57 4.88
CA PHE A 154 10.30 -5.52 5.37
C PHE A 154 8.87 -4.98 5.18
N GLN A 155 8.66 -3.68 5.33
CA GLN A 155 7.37 -3.04 5.12
C GLN A 155 6.92 -3.13 3.65
N GLY A 156 7.81 -2.83 2.70
CA GLY A 156 7.55 -3.00 1.26
C GLY A 156 7.29 -4.46 0.89
N LEU A 157 8.01 -5.39 1.52
CA LEU A 157 7.75 -6.81 1.33
C LEU A 157 6.36 -7.20 1.86
N ALA A 158 5.96 -6.76 3.05
CA ALA A 158 4.62 -6.98 3.59
C ALA A 158 3.53 -6.44 2.67
N GLU A 159 3.71 -5.23 2.15
CA GLU A 159 2.81 -4.61 1.18
C GLU A 159 2.67 -5.46 -0.09
N THR A 160 3.75 -6.01 -0.60
CA THR A 160 3.75 -6.86 -1.80
C THR A 160 2.91 -8.14 -1.61
N PHE A 161 2.88 -8.70 -0.40
CA PHE A 161 2.03 -9.85 -0.08
C PHE A 161 0.55 -9.50 0.05
N ILE A 162 0.22 -8.29 0.50
CA ILE A 162 -1.15 -7.88 0.83
C ILE A 162 -1.84 -7.20 -0.34
N SER A 163 -1.21 -6.19 -0.95
CA SER A 163 -1.85 -5.25 -1.88
C SER A 163 -2.51 -5.93 -3.09
N PRO A 164 -1.85 -6.80 -3.87
CA PRO A 164 -2.49 -7.44 -5.03
C PRO A 164 -3.59 -8.42 -4.61
N ARG A 165 -3.41 -9.13 -3.50
CA ARG A 165 -4.36 -10.15 -3.02
C ARG A 165 -5.57 -9.57 -2.33
N PHE A 166 -5.42 -8.39 -1.74
CA PHE A 166 -6.53 -7.64 -1.18
C PHE A 166 -7.57 -7.29 -2.24
N LEU A 167 -7.14 -6.72 -3.36
CA LEU A 167 -8.03 -6.38 -4.47
C LEU A 167 -8.71 -7.62 -5.06
N GLU A 168 -7.97 -8.71 -5.27
CA GLU A 168 -8.50 -10.01 -5.72
C GLU A 168 -9.58 -10.52 -4.74
N TYR A 169 -9.30 -10.54 -3.44
CA TYR A 169 -10.24 -11.04 -2.45
C TYR A 169 -11.54 -10.23 -2.41
N PHE A 170 -11.45 -8.91 -2.44
CA PHE A 170 -12.64 -8.06 -2.43
C PHE A 170 -13.45 -8.16 -3.71
N SER A 171 -12.82 -8.27 -4.87
CA SER A 171 -13.53 -8.48 -6.13
C SER A 171 -14.31 -9.80 -6.15
N LEU A 172 -13.79 -10.84 -5.50
CA LEU A 172 -14.48 -12.13 -5.37
C LEU A 172 -15.66 -12.11 -4.38
N GLN A 173 -15.65 -11.18 -3.42
CA GLN A 173 -16.74 -11.02 -2.43
C GLN A 173 -17.88 -10.12 -2.95
N ALA A 174 -17.67 -9.39 -4.03
CA ALA A 174 -18.71 -8.57 -4.64
C ALA A 174 -19.86 -9.43 -5.13
N PRO A 175 -21.13 -9.06 -4.89
CA PRO A 175 -22.30 -9.78 -5.38
C PRO A 175 -22.28 -9.88 -6.91
N LYS A 176 -22.70 -11.02 -7.45
CA LYS A 176 -22.88 -11.21 -8.90
C LYS A 176 -23.84 -10.15 -9.45
N GLY A 177 -23.38 -9.34 -10.37
CA GLY A 177 -24.11 -8.19 -10.93
C GLY A 177 -23.59 -6.82 -10.46
N GLU A 178 -22.74 -6.75 -9.45
CA GLU A 178 -22.02 -5.55 -9.02
C GLU A 178 -20.55 -5.57 -9.48
N GLU A 179 -20.24 -6.38 -10.46
CA GLU A 179 -18.91 -6.69 -10.98
C GLU A 179 -18.26 -5.55 -11.78
N GLY A 180 -18.63 -4.31 -11.56
CA GLY A 180 -17.99 -3.14 -12.17
C GLY A 180 -16.50 -3.00 -11.84
N LEU A 181 -15.93 -3.97 -11.10
CA LEU A 181 -14.50 -4.12 -10.80
C LEU A 181 -13.97 -5.50 -11.25
N ARG A 182 -14.78 -6.32 -11.90
CA ARG A 182 -14.27 -7.51 -12.54
C ARG A 182 -13.60 -7.05 -13.83
N SER A 183 -12.30 -6.80 -13.76
CA SER A 183 -11.49 -6.61 -14.94
C SER A 183 -11.76 -7.78 -15.88
N GLU A 184 -12.07 -7.48 -17.13
CA GLU A 184 -12.21 -8.39 -18.26
C GLU A 184 -10.90 -9.15 -18.55
N GLU A 185 -10.39 -9.90 -17.57
CA GLU A 185 -9.19 -10.73 -17.70
C GLU A 185 -9.53 -12.20 -17.97
N HIS A 186 -10.63 -12.46 -18.69
CA HIS A 186 -10.88 -13.78 -19.24
C HIS A 186 -11.52 -13.65 -20.64
N THR A 187 -10.71 -13.19 -21.57
CA THR A 187 -10.83 -13.58 -22.99
C THR A 187 -9.47 -13.96 -23.52
#